data_0c7b4f2544d56d5ae6ef9238f2ebd955
#
_entry.id   0c7b4f2544d56d5ae6ef9238f2ebd955
#
_cell.length_a   1.000
_cell.length_b   1.000
_cell.length_c   1.000
_cell.angle_alpha   90.00
_cell.angle_beta   90.00
_cell.angle_gamma   90.00
#
_symmetry.space_group_name_H-M   'P 1'
#
loop_
_entity.id
_entity.type
_entity.pdbx_description
1 polymer ?
#
loop_
_entity_poly.entity_id
_entity_poly.type
_entity_poly.pdbx_seq_one_letter_code
_entity_poly.pdbx_strand_id
1 'polypeptide(L)'
;MRSIRVSSFDGVDALTLEDIPPPIAGPGEVRIKVFVGGVNFPDLLMSEGKYQHKPEMPFTPGLEAAGVVIDVGEGVTRFKPGERVMGFFDYGAFAEEAVIAETFLMHVPDGMDWEMAGGFCLTHTT
;
A
#
# COMPACT_ATOMS: atom_id res chain seq x y z
N MET A 1 6.76 2.56 12.94
CA MET A 1 7.27 2.29 11.58
C MET A 1 7.48 3.58 10.80
N ARG A 2 8.33 3.56 9.82
CA ARG A 2 8.53 4.72 8.95
C ARG A 2 7.48 4.75 7.84
N SER A 3 6.95 5.92 7.55
CA SER A 3 5.92 6.13 6.54
C SER A 3 6.10 7.49 5.89
N ILE A 4 5.84 7.53 4.59
CA ILE A 4 5.66 8.81 3.89
C ILE A 4 4.30 9.37 4.31
N ARG A 5 4.22 10.69 4.55
CA ARG A 5 2.97 11.32 5.01
C ARG A 5 2.62 12.55 4.18
N VAL A 6 1.34 12.68 3.90
CA VAL A 6 0.74 13.88 3.33
C VAL A 6 0.05 14.62 4.47
N SER A 7 0.60 15.78 4.84
CA SER A 7 0.04 16.62 5.90
C SER A 7 -0.46 17.96 5.36
N SER A 8 -0.26 18.22 4.07
CA SER A 8 -0.81 19.37 3.35
C SER A 8 -0.89 19.03 1.87
N PHE A 9 -1.67 19.80 1.11
CA PHE A 9 -1.80 19.59 -0.34
C PHE A 9 -0.85 20.51 -1.14
N ASP A 10 0.39 20.61 -0.68
CA ASP A 10 1.40 21.47 -1.32
C ASP A 10 2.34 20.70 -2.25
N GLY A 11 1.94 19.51 -2.68
CA GLY A 11 2.66 18.71 -3.65
C GLY A 11 3.73 17.80 -3.05
N VAL A 12 4.51 17.17 -3.93
CA VAL A 12 5.50 16.16 -3.52
C VAL A 12 6.62 16.74 -2.66
N ASP A 13 6.96 18.00 -2.81
CA ASP A 13 8.00 18.64 -2.00
C ASP A 13 7.60 18.80 -0.54
N ALA A 14 6.32 18.75 -0.24
CA ALA A 14 5.79 18.87 1.11
C ALA A 14 5.58 17.51 1.80
N LEU A 15 5.87 16.40 1.12
CA LEU A 15 5.81 15.07 1.72
C LEU A 15 6.88 14.93 2.79
N THR A 16 6.54 14.24 3.88
CA THR A 16 7.45 14.02 4.99
C THR A 16 7.63 12.53 5.25
N LEU A 17 8.77 12.17 5.84
CA LEU A 17 9.02 10.82 6.34
C LEU A 17 8.86 10.87 7.86
N GLU A 18 7.90 10.12 8.38
CA GLU A 18 7.56 10.15 9.81
C GLU A 18 7.55 8.75 10.39
N ASP A 19 7.76 8.67 11.72
CA ASP A 19 7.61 7.44 12.47
C ASP A 19 6.21 7.41 13.06
N ILE A 20 5.41 6.42 12.66
CA ILE A 20 4.02 6.26 13.09
C ILE A 20 3.78 4.85 13.60
N PRO A 21 2.73 4.61 14.40
CA PRO A 21 2.38 3.25 14.82
C PRO A 21 2.08 2.37 13.61
N PRO A 22 2.47 1.08 13.63
CA PRO A 22 2.10 0.17 12.56
C PRO A 22 0.60 -0.08 12.54
N PRO A 23 0.01 -0.32 11.36
CA PRO A 23 -1.42 -0.59 11.25
C PRO A 23 -1.78 -1.97 11.78
N ILE A 24 -3.06 -2.18 12.05
CA ILE A 24 -3.60 -3.46 12.53
C ILE A 24 -4.58 -3.97 11.48
N ALA A 25 -4.46 -5.24 11.12
CA ALA A 25 -5.40 -5.88 10.20
C ALA A 25 -6.73 -6.15 10.91
N GLY A 26 -7.80 -5.54 10.41
CA GLY A 26 -9.16 -5.82 10.86
C GLY A 26 -9.75 -7.04 10.15
N PRO A 27 -11.04 -7.36 10.41
CA PRO A 27 -11.68 -8.48 9.73
C PRO A 27 -11.61 -8.35 8.21
N GLY A 28 -11.25 -9.42 7.53
CA GLY A 28 -11.12 -9.45 6.07
C GLY A 28 -9.89 -8.75 5.53
N GLU A 29 -8.99 -8.28 6.38
CA GLU A 29 -7.80 -7.54 5.99
C GLU A 29 -6.52 -8.33 6.24
N VAL A 30 -5.49 -7.98 5.46
CA VAL A 30 -4.16 -8.59 5.54
C VAL A 30 -3.14 -7.49 5.83
N ARG A 31 -2.25 -7.73 6.78
CA ARG A 31 -1.13 -6.81 7.05
C ARG A 31 0.12 -7.35 6.36
N ILE A 32 0.76 -6.51 5.59
CA ILE A 32 1.96 -6.88 4.84
C ILE A 32 3.15 -6.02 5.23
N LYS A 33 4.35 -6.61 5.14
CA LYS A 33 5.60 -5.87 5.16
C LYS A 33 5.88 -5.46 3.72
N VAL A 34 5.91 -4.17 3.46
CA VAL A 34 6.10 -3.64 2.10
C VAL A 34 7.57 -3.73 1.70
N PHE A 35 7.83 -4.37 0.58
CA PHE A 35 9.17 -4.46 0.00
C PHE A 35 9.34 -3.44 -1.12
N VAL A 36 8.29 -3.24 -1.93
CA VAL A 36 8.30 -2.32 -3.07
C VAL A 36 6.93 -1.66 -3.20
N GLY A 37 6.92 -0.34 -3.39
CA GLY A 37 5.72 0.41 -3.72
C GLY A 37 5.87 1.04 -5.10
N GLY A 38 4.82 0.96 -5.93
CA GLY A 38 4.82 1.59 -7.25
C GLY A 38 4.36 3.04 -7.18
N VAL A 39 5.07 3.94 -7.84
CA VAL A 39 4.70 5.36 -7.94
C VAL A 39 3.90 5.58 -9.21
N ASN A 40 2.74 6.22 -9.09
CA ASN A 40 1.82 6.45 -10.18
C ASN A 40 1.37 7.90 -10.24
N PHE A 41 0.84 8.32 -11.39
CA PHE A 41 0.37 9.70 -11.56
C PHE A 41 -0.69 10.12 -10.53
N PRO A 42 -1.67 9.27 -10.15
CA PRO A 42 -2.59 9.63 -9.08
C PRO A 42 -1.94 9.98 -7.74
N ASP A 43 -0.76 9.42 -7.43
CA ASP A 43 -0.03 9.78 -6.20
C ASP A 43 0.35 11.26 -6.21
N LEU A 44 0.78 11.78 -7.36
CA LEU A 44 1.11 13.17 -7.52
C LEU A 44 -0.13 14.05 -7.34
N LEU A 45 -1.25 13.69 -7.98
CA LEU A 45 -2.50 14.42 -7.84
C LEU A 45 -3.00 14.40 -6.40
N MET A 46 -2.86 13.28 -5.72
CA MET A 46 -3.29 13.14 -4.33
C MET A 46 -2.47 14.04 -3.40
N SER A 47 -1.17 14.19 -3.65
CA SER A 47 -0.32 15.08 -2.86
C SER A 47 -0.67 16.56 -3.04
N GLU A 48 -1.31 16.90 -4.15
CA GLU A 48 -1.74 18.25 -4.47
C GLU A 48 -3.23 18.51 -4.16
N GLY A 49 -3.94 17.50 -3.65
CA GLY A 49 -5.37 17.61 -3.37
C GLY A 49 -6.24 17.64 -4.61
N LYS A 50 -5.73 17.17 -5.75
CA LYS A 50 -6.40 17.21 -7.06
C LYS A 50 -7.02 15.87 -7.47
N TYR A 51 -6.79 14.82 -6.69
CA TYR A 51 -7.38 13.52 -6.94
C TYR A 51 -8.77 13.46 -6.33
N GLN A 52 -9.69 12.72 -6.95
CA GLN A 52 -11.09 12.66 -6.47
C GLN A 52 -11.22 12.00 -5.09
N HIS A 53 -10.33 11.07 -4.75
CA HIS A 53 -10.29 10.49 -3.41
C HIS A 53 -9.33 11.31 -2.54
N LYS A 54 -9.86 11.94 -1.47
CA LYS A 54 -9.08 12.78 -0.55
C LYS A 54 -9.19 12.21 0.85
N PRO A 55 -8.23 11.35 1.25
CA PRO A 55 -8.23 10.83 2.62
C PRO A 55 -8.07 11.94 3.63
N GLU A 56 -8.51 11.69 4.86
CA GLU A 56 -8.31 12.62 5.97
C GLU A 56 -6.83 12.76 6.28
N MET A 57 -6.35 14.00 6.37
CA MET A 57 -4.94 14.27 6.68
C MET A 57 -4.64 14.19 8.17
N PRO A 58 -3.44 13.77 8.57
CA PRO A 58 -2.38 13.27 7.68
C PRO A 58 -2.66 11.83 7.23
N PHE A 59 -2.24 11.48 6.04
CA PHE A 59 -2.39 10.12 5.53
C PHE A 59 -1.11 9.65 4.82
N THR A 60 -1.01 8.34 4.60
CA THR A 60 0.08 7.72 3.85
C THR A 60 -0.38 7.53 2.41
N PRO A 61 0.32 8.08 1.41
CA PRO A 61 -0.04 7.85 0.01
C PRO A 61 0.41 6.48 -0.47
N GLY A 62 0.14 6.19 -1.74
CA GLY A 62 0.56 4.97 -2.41
C GLY A 62 -0.60 4.07 -2.75
N LEU A 63 -0.70 3.69 -4.04
CA LEU A 63 -1.83 2.93 -4.59
C LEU A 63 -1.51 1.46 -4.85
N GLU A 64 -0.24 1.08 -4.85
CA GLU A 64 0.14 -0.30 -5.08
C GLU A 64 1.43 -0.66 -4.36
N ALA A 65 1.53 -1.90 -3.94
CA ALA A 65 2.72 -2.42 -3.29
C ALA A 65 2.78 -3.93 -3.40
N ALA A 66 3.98 -4.45 -3.22
CA ALA A 66 4.24 -5.87 -3.05
C ALA A 66 5.06 -6.09 -1.77
N GLY A 67 4.87 -7.22 -1.16
CA GLY A 67 5.57 -7.56 0.08
C GLY A 67 5.22 -8.94 0.58
N VAL A 68 5.44 -9.14 1.86
CA VAL A 68 5.23 -10.42 2.54
C VAL A 68 4.18 -10.27 3.62
N VAL A 69 3.25 -11.21 3.68
CA VAL A 69 2.20 -11.24 4.71
C VAL A 69 2.83 -11.38 6.09
N ILE A 70 2.48 -10.46 7.00
CA ILE A 70 2.87 -10.52 8.41
C ILE A 70 1.82 -11.30 9.20
N ASP A 71 0.57 -10.86 9.11
CA ASP A 71 -0.56 -11.52 9.74
C ASP A 71 -1.84 -11.20 8.97
N VAL A 72 -2.93 -11.88 9.34
CA VAL A 72 -4.22 -11.73 8.69
C VAL A 72 -5.30 -11.50 9.74
N GLY A 73 -6.33 -10.75 9.37
CA GLY A 73 -7.49 -10.51 10.20
C GLY A 73 -8.48 -11.66 10.18
N GLU A 74 -9.52 -11.55 11.00
CA GLU A 74 -10.55 -12.57 11.11
C GLU A 74 -11.23 -12.80 9.74
N GLY A 75 -11.46 -14.06 9.42
CA GLY A 75 -12.17 -14.47 8.21
C GLY A 75 -11.29 -14.60 6.96
N VAL A 76 -10.03 -14.20 7.03
CA VAL A 76 -9.10 -14.35 5.90
C VAL A 76 -8.61 -15.78 5.82
N THR A 77 -8.84 -16.43 4.67
CA THR A 77 -8.45 -17.83 4.43
C THR A 77 -7.51 -18.02 3.25
N ARG A 78 -7.44 -17.03 2.35
CA ARG A 78 -6.66 -17.12 1.10
C ARG A 78 -5.19 -16.81 1.26
N PHE A 79 -4.80 -16.17 2.36
CA PHE A 79 -3.43 -15.72 2.59
C PHE A 79 -2.95 -16.15 3.96
N LYS A 80 -1.65 -16.41 4.07
CA LYS A 80 -1.00 -16.86 5.32
C LYS A 80 0.29 -16.08 5.53
N PRO A 81 0.74 -15.90 6.80
CA PRO A 81 2.04 -15.27 7.07
C PRO A 81 3.17 -15.90 6.28
N GLY A 82 4.06 -15.06 5.76
CA GLY A 82 5.22 -15.48 4.98
C GLY A 82 4.99 -15.55 3.48
N GLU A 83 3.77 -15.46 3.00
CA GLU A 83 3.47 -15.50 1.57
C GLU A 83 3.81 -14.18 0.88
N ARG A 84 4.26 -14.27 -0.37
CA ARG A 84 4.58 -13.13 -1.23
C ARG A 84 3.31 -12.66 -1.92
N VAL A 85 2.99 -11.38 -1.78
CA VAL A 85 1.72 -10.80 -2.26
C VAL A 85 1.94 -9.44 -2.90
N MET A 86 0.96 -9.04 -3.72
CA MET A 86 0.91 -7.70 -4.33
C MET A 86 -0.55 -7.26 -4.36
N GLY A 87 -0.78 -5.97 -4.31
CA GLY A 87 -2.15 -5.49 -4.27
C GLY A 87 -2.33 -4.01 -4.53
N PHE A 88 -3.60 -3.64 -4.62
CA PHE A 88 -4.08 -2.27 -4.77
C PHE A 88 -4.47 -1.67 -3.45
N PHE A 89 -4.18 -0.38 -3.31
CA PHE A 89 -4.59 0.43 -2.17
C PHE A 89 -5.30 1.68 -2.66
N ASP A 90 -6.29 2.15 -1.92
CA ASP A 90 -6.82 3.51 -2.13
C ASP A 90 -5.78 4.53 -1.69
N TYR A 91 -5.05 4.22 -0.63
CA TYR A 91 -3.87 4.92 -0.11
C TYR A 91 -3.22 4.00 0.92
N GLY A 92 -1.99 4.31 1.34
CA GLY A 92 -1.35 3.58 2.43
C GLY A 92 -0.15 2.73 2.05
N ALA A 93 0.21 2.64 0.77
CA ALA A 93 1.27 1.72 0.32
C ALA A 93 2.69 2.21 0.63
N PHE A 94 2.91 3.52 0.81
CA PHE A 94 4.26 4.07 0.99
C PHE A 94 4.66 4.12 2.47
N ALA A 95 4.75 2.96 3.08
CA ALA A 95 5.16 2.75 4.46
C ALA A 95 5.83 1.39 4.58
N GLU A 96 6.49 1.15 5.72
CA GLU A 96 7.13 -0.14 5.96
C GLU A 96 6.13 -1.29 6.07
N GLU A 97 4.93 -0.99 6.58
CA GLU A 97 3.84 -1.95 6.68
C GLU A 97 2.55 -1.30 6.18
N ALA A 98 1.67 -2.12 5.62
CA ALA A 98 0.38 -1.66 5.12
C ALA A 98 -0.69 -2.72 5.35
N VAL A 99 -1.95 -2.29 5.43
CA VAL A 99 -3.11 -3.15 5.59
C VAL A 99 -4.00 -3.00 4.35
N ILE A 100 -4.47 -4.11 3.82
CA ILE A 100 -5.27 -4.15 2.60
C ILE A 100 -6.36 -5.21 2.74
N ALA A 101 -7.55 -4.94 2.20
CA ALA A 101 -8.61 -5.95 2.13
C ALA A 101 -8.15 -7.11 1.24
N GLU A 102 -8.43 -8.36 1.66
CA GLU A 102 -7.98 -9.54 0.93
C GLU A 102 -8.48 -9.58 -0.52
N THR A 103 -9.60 -8.93 -0.81
CA THR A 103 -10.19 -8.89 -2.16
C THR A 103 -9.34 -8.11 -3.15
N PHE A 104 -8.46 -7.23 -2.70
CA PHE A 104 -7.58 -6.43 -3.55
C PHE A 104 -6.13 -6.94 -3.54
N LEU A 105 -5.90 -8.10 -2.96
CA LEU A 105 -4.59 -8.70 -2.80
C LEU A 105 -4.50 -9.97 -3.63
N MET A 106 -3.34 -10.23 -4.23
CA MET A 106 -3.08 -11.45 -4.97
C MET A 106 -1.68 -11.98 -4.68
N HIS A 107 -1.49 -13.28 -4.88
CA HIS A 107 -0.18 -13.90 -4.72
C HIS A 107 0.75 -13.47 -5.85
N VAL A 108 2.02 -13.25 -5.52
CA VAL A 108 3.05 -12.98 -6.53
C VAL A 108 3.39 -14.28 -7.23
N PRO A 109 3.28 -14.35 -8.59
CA PRO A 109 3.64 -15.55 -9.31
C PRO A 109 5.13 -15.92 -9.14
N ASP A 110 5.42 -17.21 -9.18
CA ASP A 110 6.79 -17.68 -9.14
C ASP A 110 7.58 -17.08 -10.32
N GLY A 111 8.81 -16.65 -10.04
CA GLY A 111 9.67 -16.05 -11.05
C GLY A 111 9.48 -14.55 -11.26
N MET A 112 8.44 -13.95 -10.68
CA MET A 112 8.28 -12.50 -10.71
C MET A 112 9.12 -11.87 -9.58
N ASP A 113 9.96 -10.89 -9.92
CA ASP A 113 10.75 -10.19 -8.91
C ASP A 113 9.92 -9.13 -8.17
N TRP A 114 10.47 -8.61 -7.06
CA TRP A 114 9.77 -7.64 -6.24
C TRP A 114 9.48 -6.33 -6.97
N GLU A 115 10.40 -5.89 -7.81
CA GLU A 115 10.26 -4.63 -8.54
C GLU A 115 9.10 -4.70 -9.53
N MET A 116 9.01 -5.81 -10.26
CA MET A 116 7.91 -6.06 -11.18
C MET A 116 6.58 -6.19 -10.42
N ALA A 117 6.56 -6.95 -9.32
CA ALA A 117 5.36 -7.15 -8.52
C ALA A 117 4.83 -5.82 -7.94
N GLY A 118 5.73 -4.95 -7.50
CA GLY A 118 5.35 -3.66 -6.93
C GLY A 118 4.64 -2.74 -7.90
N GLY A 119 4.96 -2.83 -9.20
CA GLY A 119 4.35 -1.99 -10.23
C GLY A 119 3.31 -2.71 -11.09
N PHE A 120 3.02 -3.97 -10.80
CA PHE A 120 2.20 -4.82 -11.68
C PHE A 120 0.72 -4.49 -11.61
N CYS A 121 0.18 -4.31 -10.42
CA CYS A 121 -1.27 -4.28 -10.21
C CYS A 121 -1.96 -3.15 -10.99
N LEU A 122 -1.46 -1.93 -10.84
CA LEU A 122 -2.11 -0.78 -11.47
C LEU A 122 -1.95 -0.80 -12.99
N THR A 123 -0.80 -1.20 -13.47
CA THR A 123 -0.48 -1.21 -14.91
C THR A 123 -1.21 -2.33 -15.65
N HIS A 124 -1.37 -3.50 -15.04
CA HIS A 124 -1.85 -4.70 -15.73
C HIS A 124 -3.26 -5.15 -15.35
N THR A 125 -3.90 -4.51 -14.36
CA THR A 125 -5.26 -4.85 -13.95
C THR A 125 -6.28 -3.74 -14.21
N THR A 126 -5.83 -2.61 -14.69
CA THR A 126 -6.70 -1.49 -15.12
C THR A 126 -6.86 -1.46 -16.68
#